data_840e11c7871f992f234f8d66c97d1e29
#
_entry.id   840e11c7871f992f234f8d66c97d1e29
#
_cell.length_a   1.000
_cell.length_b   1.000
_cell.length_c   1.000
_cell.angle_alpha   90.00
_cell.angle_beta   90.00
_cell.angle_gamma   90.00
#
_symmetry.space_group_name_H-M   'P 1'
#
loop_
_entity.id
_entity.type
_entity.pdbx_description
1 polymer ?
#
loop_
_entity_poly.entity_id
_entity_poly.type
_entity_poly.pdbx_seq_one_letter_code
_entity_poly.pdbx_strand_id
1 'polypeptide(L)'
;PSSAASDVYKRQNYHSVNHVNYKTVNAVPYDMYVSGYDSKGVSKLRLWSAESMSFDMNMFNQGDYAKAIGANNIAHSLTKVLYPNDNHLEGKALRLRQQYFMSAASVGDIVMRHMNVYGTLENLHEKVAIHINDTHPTLAIPELMRILLDDCGYDWDKAWNIITNTFDYTNHTVMAEALETWDVDLMQRILPRIYAIIVEINNRYCAHLMEVTGGDSEKVTRMSIILDNRVKMANLCCAASSSVNGVSKLHSEIIKDSVFHDQYTVNPDAFKNVTNGIAYRRWLLASNQGLTNLLTECIGDGFKTV
;
A
#
# COMPACT_ATOMS: atom_id res chain seq x y z
N PRO A 1 3.07 19.89 14.14
CA PRO A 1 3.41 19.54 15.51
C PRO A 1 3.25 18.06 15.78
N SER A 2 4.40 17.35 15.71
CA SER A 2 4.48 15.92 15.95
C SER A 2 4.24 15.53 17.43
N SER A 3 4.45 16.46 18.36
CA SER A 3 4.24 16.24 19.81
C SER A 3 2.75 16.13 20.19
N ALA A 4 1.87 16.83 19.49
CA ALA A 4 0.43 16.75 19.76
C ALA A 4 -0.18 15.40 19.38
N ALA A 5 0.31 14.76 18.33
CA ALA A 5 -0.20 13.47 17.89
C ALA A 5 0.16 12.32 18.85
N SER A 6 1.36 12.34 19.47
CA SER A 6 1.74 11.32 20.45
C SER A 6 0.98 11.44 21.77
N ASP A 7 0.56 12.64 22.16
CA ASP A 7 -0.22 12.86 23.37
C ASP A 7 -1.69 12.45 23.20
N VAL A 8 -2.21 12.45 21.98
CA VAL A 8 -3.57 11.99 21.64
C VAL A 8 -3.79 10.55 22.04
N TYR A 9 -2.83 9.67 21.75
CA TYR A 9 -2.96 8.24 22.02
C TYR A 9 -2.74 7.85 23.49
N LYS A 10 -2.09 8.72 24.26
CA LYS A 10 -1.79 8.44 25.69
C LYS A 10 -2.95 8.75 26.64
N ARG A 11 -3.98 9.51 26.22
CA ARG A 11 -4.98 10.06 27.14
C ARG A 11 -6.42 9.64 26.92
N GLN A 12 -6.75 8.77 25.98
CA GLN A 12 -8.15 8.41 25.64
C GLN A 12 -9.13 9.60 25.46
N ASN A 13 -8.60 10.83 25.29
CA ASN A 13 -9.40 12.01 25.05
C ASN A 13 -9.47 12.28 23.55
N TYR A 14 -10.69 12.49 23.05
CA TYR A 14 -10.95 12.88 21.67
C TYR A 14 -10.22 14.18 21.32
N HIS A 15 -9.19 14.09 20.51
CA HIS A 15 -8.58 15.24 19.88
C HIS A 15 -8.87 15.19 18.39
N SER A 16 -9.53 16.23 17.87
CA SER A 16 -9.69 16.37 16.42
C SER A 16 -8.35 16.75 15.78
N VAL A 17 -7.94 16.01 14.76
CA VAL A 17 -6.78 16.36 13.94
C VAL A 17 -7.24 17.30 12.84
N ASN A 18 -6.74 18.53 12.84
CA ASN A 18 -7.02 19.51 11.79
C ASN A 18 -5.86 19.56 10.80
N HIS A 19 -6.14 19.31 9.53
CA HIS A 19 -5.18 19.52 8.46
C HIS A 19 -5.14 21.01 8.08
N VAL A 20 -3.96 21.61 8.11
CA VAL A 20 -3.73 22.99 7.71
C VAL A 20 -2.68 23.06 6.61
N ASN A 21 -2.77 24.07 5.73
CA ASN A 21 -1.82 24.26 4.62
C ASN A 21 -1.70 23.04 3.68
N TYR A 22 -2.80 22.40 3.39
CA TYR A 22 -2.86 21.27 2.46
C TYR A 22 -3.40 21.69 1.08
N LYS A 23 -3.10 20.87 0.09
CA LYS A 23 -3.69 20.97 -1.25
C LYS A 23 -4.59 19.79 -1.49
N THR A 24 -5.79 20.05 -1.97
CA THR A 24 -6.77 19.03 -2.33
C THR A 24 -6.66 18.66 -3.80
N VAL A 25 -6.72 17.38 -4.08
CA VAL A 25 -6.73 16.80 -5.43
C VAL A 25 -7.89 15.82 -5.51
N ASN A 26 -8.68 15.91 -6.59
CA ASN A 26 -9.71 14.91 -6.89
C ASN A 26 -9.07 13.64 -7.43
N ALA A 27 -9.48 12.50 -6.92
CA ALA A 27 -9.18 11.20 -7.50
C ALA A 27 -10.37 10.76 -8.35
N VAL A 28 -10.19 10.78 -9.67
CA VAL A 28 -11.22 10.38 -10.63
C VAL A 28 -10.97 8.94 -11.08
N PRO A 29 -11.92 8.01 -10.85
CA PRO A 29 -11.73 6.62 -11.18
C PRO A 29 -11.96 6.34 -12.67
N TYR A 30 -11.10 5.52 -13.25
CA TYR A 30 -11.24 4.94 -14.59
C TYR A 30 -11.22 3.42 -14.47
N ASP A 31 -12.29 2.78 -14.88
CA ASP A 31 -12.47 1.33 -14.77
C ASP A 31 -12.25 0.63 -16.11
N MET A 32 -11.40 -0.37 -16.11
CA MET A 32 -11.25 -1.33 -17.20
C MET A 32 -11.76 -2.69 -16.74
N TYR A 33 -12.72 -3.23 -17.46
CA TYR A 33 -13.29 -4.54 -17.17
C TYR A 33 -12.54 -5.63 -17.94
N VAL A 34 -12.18 -6.70 -17.24
CA VAL A 34 -11.49 -7.87 -17.77
C VAL A 34 -12.37 -9.08 -17.57
N SER A 35 -12.94 -9.60 -18.67
CA SER A 35 -13.72 -10.83 -18.63
C SER A 35 -12.80 -12.06 -18.53
N GLY A 36 -13.24 -13.06 -17.77
CA GLY A 36 -12.61 -14.37 -17.77
C GLY A 36 -12.82 -15.11 -19.11
N TYR A 37 -11.90 -16.02 -19.44
CA TYR A 37 -12.04 -16.87 -20.60
C TYR A 37 -13.19 -17.86 -20.39
N ASP A 38 -14.16 -17.83 -21.33
CA ASP A 38 -15.38 -18.67 -21.31
C ASP A 38 -16.06 -18.74 -19.92
N SER A 39 -16.10 -17.61 -19.22
CA SER A 39 -16.68 -17.51 -17.89
C SER A 39 -17.60 -16.29 -17.76
N LYS A 40 -18.50 -16.36 -16.78
CA LYS A 40 -19.37 -15.22 -16.41
C LYS A 40 -18.68 -14.22 -15.49
N GLY A 41 -17.47 -14.53 -15.03
CA GLY A 41 -16.70 -13.67 -14.14
C GLY A 41 -16.09 -12.48 -14.86
N VAL A 42 -16.23 -11.30 -14.28
CA VAL A 42 -15.62 -10.06 -14.78
C VAL A 42 -14.85 -9.42 -13.64
N SER A 43 -13.53 -9.26 -13.83
CA SER A 43 -12.69 -8.50 -12.92
C SER A 43 -12.64 -7.04 -13.35
N LYS A 44 -12.38 -6.16 -12.39
CA LYS A 44 -12.26 -4.73 -12.64
C LYS A 44 -10.87 -4.25 -12.24
N LEU A 45 -10.18 -3.60 -13.16
CA LEU A 45 -8.99 -2.81 -12.87
C LEU A 45 -9.41 -1.35 -12.76
N ARG A 46 -9.25 -0.75 -11.57
CA ARG A 46 -9.50 0.67 -11.34
C ARG A 46 -8.19 1.43 -11.31
N LEU A 47 -8.09 2.44 -12.18
CA LEU A 47 -7.01 3.41 -12.21
C LEU A 47 -7.53 4.77 -11.77
N TRP A 48 -6.64 5.63 -11.32
CA TRP A 48 -6.98 6.96 -10.80
C TRP A 48 -6.31 8.06 -11.62
N SER A 49 -7.09 9.05 -12.02
CA SER A 49 -6.57 10.32 -12.52
C SER A 49 -6.63 11.37 -11.40
N ALA A 50 -5.57 12.15 -11.28
CA ALA A 50 -5.52 13.26 -10.34
C ALA A 50 -5.94 14.55 -11.03
N GLU A 51 -6.98 15.20 -10.52
CA GLU A 51 -7.53 16.44 -11.09
C GLU A 51 -7.60 17.55 -10.03
N SER A 52 -7.38 18.80 -10.45
CA SER A 52 -7.56 19.94 -9.54
C SER A 52 -9.04 20.20 -9.29
N MET A 53 -9.37 20.52 -8.05
CA MET A 53 -10.72 20.95 -7.67
C MET A 53 -11.01 22.42 -8.03
N SER A 54 -10.00 23.22 -8.31
CA SER A 54 -10.14 24.65 -8.53
C SER A 54 -9.49 25.10 -9.83
N PHE A 55 -10.27 25.80 -10.63
CA PHE A 55 -9.78 26.65 -11.71
C PHE A 55 -9.94 28.11 -11.24
N ASP A 56 -8.85 28.87 -11.20
CA ASP A 56 -8.90 30.27 -10.76
C ASP A 56 -9.35 31.18 -11.90
N MET A 57 -10.68 31.37 -12.00
CA MET A 57 -11.29 32.24 -12.99
C MET A 57 -10.85 33.70 -12.84
N ASN A 58 -10.51 34.16 -11.64
CA ASN A 58 -10.07 35.54 -11.44
C ASN A 58 -8.68 35.75 -12.06
N MET A 59 -7.74 34.86 -11.78
CA MET A 59 -6.42 34.89 -12.42
C MET A 59 -6.52 34.74 -13.94
N PHE A 60 -7.39 33.84 -14.42
CA PHE A 60 -7.62 33.63 -15.84
C PHE A 60 -8.12 34.96 -16.51
N ASN A 61 -9.12 35.60 -15.92
CA ASN A 61 -9.68 36.86 -16.44
C ASN A 61 -8.70 38.04 -16.35
N GLN A 62 -7.71 37.99 -15.46
CA GLN A 62 -6.63 38.97 -15.35
C GLN A 62 -5.48 38.69 -16.35
N GLY A 63 -5.59 37.66 -17.18
CA GLY A 63 -4.58 37.29 -18.17
C GLY A 63 -3.42 36.45 -17.64
N ASP A 64 -3.42 36.03 -16.36
CA ASP A 64 -2.41 35.14 -15.78
C ASP A 64 -2.79 33.67 -15.98
N TYR A 65 -2.85 33.26 -17.24
CA TYR A 65 -3.25 31.94 -17.65
C TYR A 65 -2.34 30.82 -17.06
N ALA A 66 -1.05 31.11 -16.93
CA ALA A 66 -0.09 30.14 -16.40
C ALA A 66 -0.38 29.79 -14.94
N LYS A 67 -0.71 30.80 -14.12
CA LYS A 67 -1.09 30.56 -12.72
C LYS A 67 -2.49 29.95 -12.60
N ALA A 68 -3.45 30.41 -13.41
CA ALA A 68 -4.80 29.85 -13.43
C ALA A 68 -4.82 28.35 -13.71
N ILE A 69 -3.90 27.86 -14.57
CA ILE A 69 -3.75 26.44 -14.94
C ILE A 69 -2.74 25.71 -14.03
N GLY A 70 -1.92 26.44 -13.28
CA GLY A 70 -0.81 25.87 -12.52
C GLY A 70 -1.24 24.82 -11.50
N ALA A 71 -2.35 25.03 -10.79
CA ALA A 71 -2.90 24.06 -9.84
C ALA A 71 -3.31 22.74 -10.53
N ASN A 72 -3.90 22.85 -11.72
CA ASN A 72 -4.29 21.67 -12.51
C ASN A 72 -3.07 20.89 -13.01
N ASN A 73 -2.04 21.59 -13.48
CA ASN A 73 -0.79 20.94 -13.91
C ASN A 73 -0.09 20.20 -12.76
N ILE A 74 -0.10 20.76 -11.55
CA ILE A 74 0.46 20.10 -10.36
C ILE A 74 -0.35 18.85 -10.02
N ALA A 75 -1.68 18.90 -10.04
CA ALA A 75 -2.54 17.73 -9.81
C ALA A 75 -2.28 16.65 -10.86
N HIS A 76 -2.32 17.00 -12.14
CA HIS A 76 -2.08 16.03 -13.23
C HIS A 76 -0.69 15.39 -13.18
N SER A 77 0.33 16.08 -12.63
CA SER A 77 1.67 15.49 -12.49
C SER A 77 1.70 14.24 -11.63
N LEU A 78 0.74 14.08 -10.72
CA LEU A 78 0.64 12.91 -9.84
C LEU A 78 0.35 11.60 -10.60
N THR A 79 -0.33 11.67 -11.75
CA THR A 79 -0.76 10.48 -12.47
C THR A 79 -0.28 10.44 -13.92
N LYS A 80 0.38 11.47 -14.40
CA LYS A 80 0.79 11.59 -15.80
C LYS A 80 1.90 10.63 -16.19
N VAL A 81 2.89 10.44 -15.30
CA VAL A 81 4.02 9.52 -15.51
C VAL A 81 4.30 8.80 -14.20
N LEU A 82 4.14 7.47 -14.20
CA LEU A 82 4.52 6.63 -13.06
C LEU A 82 6.03 6.41 -13.05
N TYR A 83 6.59 6.19 -11.85
CA TYR A 83 8.02 5.98 -11.65
C TYR A 83 8.88 7.10 -12.24
N PRO A 84 8.70 8.35 -11.78
CA PRO A 84 9.58 9.44 -12.19
C PRO A 84 11.01 9.14 -11.76
N ASN A 85 11.97 9.77 -12.42
CA ASN A 85 13.36 9.72 -11.97
C ASN A 85 13.47 10.26 -10.54
N ASP A 86 13.92 9.45 -9.60
CA ASP A 86 14.02 9.75 -8.16
C ASP A 86 15.47 9.90 -7.66
N ASN A 87 16.43 10.16 -8.57
CA ASN A 87 17.80 10.48 -8.20
C ASN A 87 17.95 11.84 -7.50
N HIS A 88 16.90 12.67 -7.51
CA HIS A 88 16.85 13.98 -6.88
C HIS A 88 15.63 14.09 -5.93
N LEU A 89 15.67 15.08 -5.04
CA LEU A 89 14.66 15.25 -3.97
C LEU A 89 13.23 15.44 -4.51
N GLU A 90 13.08 16.22 -5.57
CA GLU A 90 11.77 16.50 -6.19
C GLU A 90 11.15 15.24 -6.77
N GLY A 91 11.96 14.37 -7.40
CA GLY A 91 11.51 13.09 -7.92
C GLY A 91 11.08 12.14 -6.82
N LYS A 92 11.85 12.06 -5.73
CA LYS A 92 11.47 11.30 -4.52
C LYS A 92 10.18 11.84 -3.92
N ALA A 93 10.05 13.15 -3.81
CA ALA A 93 8.84 13.80 -3.30
C ALA A 93 7.61 13.54 -4.17
N LEU A 94 7.76 13.56 -5.50
CA LEU A 94 6.70 13.24 -6.44
C LEU A 94 6.29 11.77 -6.30
N ARG A 95 7.25 10.84 -6.28
CA ARG A 95 6.98 9.40 -6.13
C ARG A 95 6.25 9.09 -4.81
N LEU A 96 6.66 9.70 -3.69
CA LEU A 96 5.96 9.54 -2.41
C LEU A 96 4.51 10.04 -2.48
N ARG A 97 4.28 11.21 -3.13
CA ARG A 97 2.93 11.73 -3.34
C ARG A 97 2.09 10.82 -4.25
N GLN A 98 2.68 10.23 -5.29
CA GLN A 98 1.99 9.27 -6.16
C GLN A 98 1.54 8.03 -5.39
N GLN A 99 2.43 7.43 -4.60
CA GLN A 99 2.10 6.27 -3.78
C GLN A 99 0.97 6.59 -2.79
N TYR A 100 1.05 7.72 -2.11
CA TYR A 100 0.00 8.14 -1.18
C TYR A 100 -1.31 8.43 -1.89
N PHE A 101 -1.30 9.17 -3.00
CA PHE A 101 -2.50 9.49 -3.77
C PHE A 101 -3.25 8.24 -4.19
N MET A 102 -2.57 7.26 -4.79
CA MET A 102 -3.19 6.02 -5.25
C MET A 102 -3.70 5.17 -4.10
N SER A 103 -2.93 5.07 -3.01
CA SER A 103 -3.31 4.33 -1.81
C SER A 103 -4.54 4.97 -1.14
N ALA A 104 -4.54 6.28 -0.95
CA ALA A 104 -5.64 7.01 -0.33
C ALA A 104 -6.93 6.95 -1.16
N ALA A 105 -6.83 7.11 -2.49
CA ALA A 105 -7.97 6.99 -3.39
C ALA A 105 -8.58 5.58 -3.35
N SER A 106 -7.74 4.55 -3.36
CA SER A 106 -8.20 3.16 -3.35
C SER A 106 -8.81 2.76 -2.01
N VAL A 107 -8.16 3.11 -0.91
CA VAL A 107 -8.69 2.84 0.45
C VAL A 107 -9.98 3.60 0.68
N GLY A 108 -10.05 4.88 0.31
CA GLY A 108 -11.26 5.70 0.42
C GLY A 108 -12.45 5.12 -0.37
N ASP A 109 -12.22 4.62 -1.59
CA ASP A 109 -13.25 3.96 -2.40
C ASP A 109 -13.73 2.63 -1.76
N ILE A 110 -12.80 1.84 -1.22
CA ILE A 110 -13.14 0.58 -0.51
C ILE A 110 -14.00 0.89 0.71
N VAL A 111 -13.56 1.83 1.55
CA VAL A 111 -14.26 2.25 2.77
C VAL A 111 -15.65 2.79 2.44
N MET A 112 -15.76 3.70 1.45
CA MET A 112 -17.04 4.28 1.05
C MET A 112 -18.02 3.20 0.57
N ARG A 113 -17.56 2.27 -0.27
CA ARG A 113 -18.42 1.16 -0.75
C ARG A 113 -18.84 0.22 0.36
N HIS A 114 -17.92 -0.09 1.28
CA HIS A 114 -18.24 -0.92 2.43
C HIS A 114 -19.27 -0.25 3.34
N MET A 115 -19.08 1.04 3.65
CA MET A 115 -20.03 1.82 4.45
C MET A 115 -21.41 1.91 3.83
N ASN A 116 -21.50 2.06 2.50
CA ASN A 116 -22.79 2.09 1.79
C ASN A 116 -23.57 0.77 1.91
N VAL A 117 -22.87 -0.36 2.08
CA VAL A 117 -23.50 -1.69 2.18
C VAL A 117 -23.78 -2.08 3.62
N TYR A 118 -22.83 -1.83 4.52
CA TYR A 118 -22.87 -2.37 5.89
C TYR A 118 -23.11 -1.31 6.97
N GLY A 119 -22.92 -0.03 6.69
CA GLY A 119 -23.10 1.08 7.62
C GLY A 119 -22.09 1.15 8.77
N THR A 120 -21.07 0.28 8.78
CA THR A 120 -20.02 0.20 9.79
C THR A 120 -18.72 -0.30 9.19
N LEU A 121 -17.57 0.05 9.79
CA LEU A 121 -16.27 -0.53 9.45
C LEU A 121 -15.81 -1.63 10.43
N GLU A 122 -16.60 -1.96 11.45
CA GLU A 122 -16.24 -2.98 12.44
C GLU A 122 -16.01 -4.36 11.81
N ASN A 123 -16.80 -4.69 10.80
CA ASN A 123 -16.72 -5.95 10.05
C ASN A 123 -15.95 -5.84 8.72
N LEU A 124 -15.15 -4.77 8.53
CA LEU A 124 -14.41 -4.58 7.28
C LEU A 124 -13.54 -5.79 6.95
N HIS A 125 -12.78 -6.26 7.93
CA HIS A 125 -11.87 -7.40 7.79
C HIS A 125 -12.56 -8.75 7.48
N GLU A 126 -13.87 -8.86 7.72
CA GLU A 126 -14.65 -10.05 7.35
C GLU A 126 -15.11 -10.02 5.88
N LYS A 127 -15.13 -8.87 5.25
CA LYS A 127 -15.72 -8.63 3.93
C LYS A 127 -14.71 -8.15 2.89
N VAL A 128 -13.58 -7.66 3.33
CA VAL A 128 -12.54 -7.05 2.49
C VAL A 128 -11.18 -7.62 2.85
N ALA A 129 -10.44 -8.07 1.86
CA ALA A 129 -9.02 -8.35 1.94
C ALA A 129 -8.28 -7.37 1.03
N ILE A 130 -7.26 -6.70 1.57
CA ILE A 130 -6.41 -5.78 0.81
C ILE A 130 -5.02 -6.41 0.72
N HIS A 131 -4.60 -6.72 -0.50
CA HIS A 131 -3.31 -7.36 -0.74
C HIS A 131 -2.28 -6.31 -1.20
N ILE A 132 -1.24 -6.13 -0.39
CA ILE A 132 -0.11 -5.24 -0.68
C ILE A 132 0.84 -5.98 -1.63
N ASN A 133 0.80 -5.58 -2.91
CA ASN A 133 1.61 -6.18 -3.95
C ASN A 133 2.95 -5.44 -4.06
N ASP A 134 4.00 -6.00 -3.48
CA ASP A 134 5.24 -5.30 -3.14
C ASP A 134 5.01 -4.14 -2.14
N THR A 135 6.03 -3.33 -1.87
CA THR A 135 5.94 -2.24 -0.91
C THR A 135 5.35 -0.94 -1.47
N HIS A 136 5.08 -0.86 -2.76
CA HIS A 136 4.61 0.37 -3.40
C HIS A 136 3.30 0.92 -2.80
N PRO A 137 2.27 0.10 -2.48
CA PRO A 137 1.03 0.57 -1.87
C PRO A 137 1.02 0.50 -0.34
N THR A 138 2.15 0.33 0.34
CA THR A 138 2.22 0.18 1.81
C THR A 138 1.53 1.31 2.57
N LEU A 139 1.52 2.54 2.02
CA LEU A 139 0.84 3.69 2.63
C LEU A 139 -0.68 3.51 2.77
N ALA A 140 -1.27 2.50 2.14
CA ALA A 140 -2.66 2.10 2.38
C ALA A 140 -2.91 1.67 3.84
N ILE A 141 -1.90 1.08 4.50
CA ILE A 141 -1.96 0.65 5.91
C ILE A 141 -2.19 1.85 6.84
N PRO A 142 -1.27 2.83 6.91
CA PRO A 142 -1.48 3.99 7.79
C PRO A 142 -2.62 4.90 7.31
N GLU A 143 -3.00 4.89 6.04
CA GLU A 143 -4.16 5.64 5.56
C GLU A 143 -5.48 5.03 6.07
N LEU A 144 -5.66 3.71 5.99
CA LEU A 144 -6.85 3.08 6.59
C LEU A 144 -6.87 3.30 8.10
N MET A 145 -5.69 3.24 8.76
CA MET A 145 -5.59 3.55 10.19
C MET A 145 -6.03 4.99 10.48
N ARG A 146 -5.62 5.98 9.65
CA ARG A 146 -6.05 7.37 9.75
C ARG A 146 -7.57 7.50 9.65
N ILE A 147 -8.17 6.85 8.67
CA ILE A 147 -9.64 6.88 8.49
C ILE A 147 -10.35 6.33 9.73
N LEU A 148 -9.89 5.18 10.25
CA LEU A 148 -10.49 4.57 11.43
C LEU A 148 -10.36 5.45 12.68
N LEU A 149 -9.20 6.05 12.90
CA LEU A 149 -8.91 6.89 14.07
C LEU A 149 -9.53 8.29 13.94
N ASP A 150 -9.22 9.00 12.84
CA ASP A 150 -9.49 10.43 12.72
C ASP A 150 -10.90 10.70 12.17
N ASP A 151 -11.34 9.92 11.18
CA ASP A 151 -12.63 10.14 10.52
C ASP A 151 -13.77 9.38 11.22
N CYS A 152 -13.48 8.16 11.76
CA CYS A 152 -14.47 7.30 12.39
C CYS A 152 -14.43 7.30 13.92
N GLY A 153 -13.38 7.84 14.54
CA GLY A 153 -13.23 7.94 15.99
C GLY A 153 -13.05 6.59 16.73
N TYR A 154 -12.52 5.57 16.04
CA TYR A 154 -12.21 4.29 16.69
C TYR A 154 -11.01 4.45 17.63
N ASP A 155 -10.99 3.70 18.71
CA ASP A 155 -9.78 3.55 19.51
C ASP A 155 -8.68 2.79 18.73
N TRP A 156 -7.45 2.91 19.21
CA TRP A 156 -6.30 2.33 18.54
C TRP A 156 -6.39 0.81 18.40
N ASP A 157 -6.75 0.13 19.45
CA ASP A 157 -6.69 -1.34 19.49
C ASP A 157 -7.75 -1.96 18.57
N LYS A 158 -8.95 -1.36 18.53
CA LYS A 158 -10.01 -1.74 17.60
C LYS A 158 -9.59 -1.46 16.15
N ALA A 159 -9.04 -0.28 15.87
CA ALA A 159 -8.55 0.07 14.55
C ALA A 159 -7.42 -0.86 14.10
N TRP A 160 -6.45 -1.13 14.97
CA TRP A 160 -5.33 -2.01 14.67
C TRP A 160 -5.75 -3.47 14.42
N ASN A 161 -6.74 -3.97 15.17
CA ASN A 161 -7.31 -5.29 14.91
C ASN A 161 -7.96 -5.38 13.52
N ILE A 162 -8.66 -4.34 13.07
CA ILE A 162 -9.22 -4.28 11.71
C ILE A 162 -8.08 -4.30 10.70
N ILE A 163 -7.03 -3.48 10.87
CA ILE A 163 -5.88 -3.41 9.98
C ILE A 163 -5.23 -4.78 9.81
N THR A 164 -4.82 -5.41 10.90
CA THR A 164 -4.03 -6.66 10.87
C THR A 164 -4.81 -7.86 10.34
N ASN A 165 -6.12 -7.78 10.26
CA ASN A 165 -6.99 -8.79 9.67
C ASN A 165 -7.51 -8.43 8.27
N THR A 166 -7.18 -7.22 7.75
CA THR A 166 -7.59 -6.77 6.41
C THR A 166 -6.46 -6.83 5.42
N PHE A 167 -5.21 -6.63 5.86
CA PHE A 167 -4.04 -6.55 4.98
C PHE A 167 -3.25 -7.86 4.92
N ASP A 168 -2.77 -8.17 3.71
CA ASP A 168 -1.79 -9.20 3.39
C ASP A 168 -0.69 -8.60 2.51
N TYR A 169 0.49 -9.23 2.50
CA TYR A 169 1.65 -8.71 1.79
C TYR A 169 2.34 -9.77 0.93
N THR A 170 2.57 -9.46 -0.34
CA THR A 170 3.45 -10.24 -1.23
C THR A 170 4.76 -9.51 -1.44
N ASN A 171 5.86 -10.15 -1.05
CA ASN A 171 7.20 -9.68 -1.35
C ASN A 171 7.67 -10.19 -2.72
N HIS A 172 8.35 -9.34 -3.50
CA HIS A 172 8.92 -9.68 -4.80
C HIS A 172 10.46 -9.59 -4.82
N THR A 173 11.07 -9.18 -3.71
CA THR A 173 12.50 -8.87 -3.61
C THR A 173 13.24 -9.93 -2.80
N VAL A 174 14.42 -10.34 -3.29
CA VAL A 174 15.30 -11.30 -2.60
C VAL A 174 16.52 -10.66 -1.94
N MET A 175 16.79 -9.38 -2.24
CA MET A 175 17.93 -8.64 -1.71
C MET A 175 17.45 -7.62 -0.68
N ALA A 176 17.90 -7.77 0.56
CA ALA A 176 17.47 -6.90 1.66
C ALA A 176 17.78 -5.41 1.41
N GLU A 177 18.90 -5.12 0.74
CA GLU A 177 19.31 -3.76 0.36
C GLU A 177 18.43 -3.10 -0.71
N ALA A 178 17.67 -3.89 -1.46
CA ALA A 178 16.74 -3.39 -2.45
C ALA A 178 15.33 -3.14 -1.89
N LEU A 179 15.09 -3.44 -0.60
CA LEU A 179 13.81 -3.16 0.05
C LEU A 179 13.59 -1.64 0.16
N GLU A 180 12.38 -1.21 -0.19
CA GLU A 180 12.03 0.22 -0.21
C GLU A 180 12.11 0.85 1.17
N THR A 181 12.78 2.00 1.22
CA THR A 181 12.83 2.84 2.42
C THR A 181 12.61 4.30 2.05
N TRP A 182 11.96 5.05 2.94
CA TRP A 182 11.77 6.49 2.79
C TRP A 182 12.51 7.26 3.87
N ASP A 183 13.05 8.41 3.48
CA ASP A 183 13.65 9.36 4.41
C ASP A 183 12.58 9.91 5.37
N VAL A 184 12.89 9.92 6.67
CA VAL A 184 11.96 10.38 7.71
C VAL A 184 11.59 11.85 7.51
N ASP A 185 12.58 12.73 7.22
CA ASP A 185 12.33 14.16 7.07
C ASP A 185 11.44 14.44 5.86
N LEU A 186 11.64 13.67 4.76
CA LEU A 186 10.81 13.78 3.57
C LEU A 186 9.37 13.33 3.85
N MET A 187 9.20 12.18 4.51
CA MET A 187 7.87 11.64 4.82
C MET A 187 7.13 12.54 5.81
N GLN A 188 7.79 12.99 6.86
CA GLN A 188 7.21 13.91 7.85
C GLN A 188 6.79 15.24 7.23
N ARG A 189 7.56 15.77 6.30
CA ARG A 189 7.26 17.03 5.62
C ARG A 189 6.08 16.91 4.66
N ILE A 190 5.98 15.81 3.91
CA ILE A 190 4.94 15.63 2.87
C ILE A 190 3.66 15.06 3.48
N LEU A 191 3.76 14.10 4.39
CA LEU A 191 2.68 13.31 4.95
C LEU A 191 2.73 13.29 6.49
N PRO A 192 2.66 14.45 7.17
CA PRO A 192 2.93 14.55 8.61
C PRO A 192 2.01 13.67 9.45
N ARG A 193 0.71 13.56 9.11
CA ARG A 193 -0.22 12.72 9.87
C ARG A 193 0.03 11.24 9.65
N ILE A 194 0.28 10.84 8.42
CA ILE A 194 0.62 9.45 8.07
C ILE A 194 1.92 9.03 8.78
N TYR A 195 2.93 9.91 8.77
CA TYR A 195 4.16 9.66 9.50
C TYR A 195 3.94 9.52 11.02
N ALA A 196 3.13 10.38 11.62
CA ALA A 196 2.80 10.27 13.05
C ALA A 196 2.11 8.93 13.39
N ILE A 197 1.24 8.42 12.52
CA ILE A 197 0.64 7.09 12.67
C ILE A 197 1.70 5.98 12.54
N ILE A 198 2.59 6.07 11.57
CA ILE A 198 3.70 5.10 11.41
C ILE A 198 4.61 5.09 12.65
N VAL A 199 4.90 6.24 13.24
CA VAL A 199 5.67 6.33 14.49
C VAL A 199 4.98 5.57 15.62
N GLU A 200 3.68 5.76 15.80
CA GLU A 200 2.94 5.05 16.85
C GLU A 200 2.83 3.55 16.57
N ILE A 201 2.63 3.14 15.31
CA ILE A 201 2.71 1.72 14.92
C ILE A 201 4.08 1.15 15.29
N ASN A 202 5.18 1.84 14.94
CA ASN A 202 6.53 1.42 15.28
C ASN A 202 6.73 1.26 16.78
N ASN A 203 6.29 2.23 17.58
CA ASN A 203 6.45 2.20 19.03
C ASN A 203 5.73 0.99 19.65
N ARG A 204 4.49 0.75 19.26
CA ARG A 204 3.70 -0.40 19.76
C ARG A 204 4.25 -1.72 19.26
N TYR A 205 4.66 -1.78 18.00
CA TYR A 205 5.25 -2.97 17.42
C TYR A 205 6.58 -3.33 18.12
N CYS A 206 7.48 -2.37 18.33
CA CYS A 206 8.73 -2.60 19.07
C CYS A 206 8.46 -3.03 20.52
N ALA A 207 7.48 -2.46 21.21
CA ALA A 207 7.10 -2.87 22.56
C ALA A 207 6.62 -4.33 22.59
N HIS A 208 5.74 -4.70 21.66
CA HIS A 208 5.29 -6.10 21.49
C HIS A 208 6.46 -7.03 21.18
N LEU A 209 7.35 -6.65 20.27
CA LEU A 209 8.52 -7.44 19.93
C LEU A 209 9.46 -7.65 21.15
N MET A 210 9.65 -6.65 22.00
CA MET A 210 10.43 -6.80 23.24
C MET A 210 9.83 -7.86 24.16
N GLU A 211 8.51 -7.96 24.24
CA GLU A 211 7.83 -8.97 25.05
C GLU A 211 8.04 -10.38 24.46
N VAL A 212 7.73 -10.55 23.15
CA VAL A 212 7.74 -11.88 22.51
C VAL A 212 9.16 -12.41 22.23
N THR A 213 10.17 -11.55 22.16
CA THR A 213 11.58 -11.96 21.99
C THR A 213 12.34 -12.13 23.31
N GLY A 214 11.66 -11.91 24.46
CA GLY A 214 12.33 -12.00 25.76
C GLY A 214 13.35 -10.88 26.01
N GLY A 215 13.20 -9.73 25.38
CA GLY A 215 14.05 -8.55 25.57
C GLY A 215 15.25 -8.46 24.59
N ASP A 216 15.24 -9.20 23.49
CA ASP A 216 16.30 -9.14 22.46
C ASP A 216 16.23 -7.81 21.69
N SER A 217 16.92 -6.81 22.21
CA SER A 217 16.93 -5.46 21.65
C SER A 217 17.56 -5.36 20.26
N GLU A 218 18.53 -6.21 19.92
CA GLU A 218 19.14 -6.22 18.59
C GLU A 218 18.16 -6.73 17.54
N LYS A 219 17.45 -7.80 17.86
CA LYS A 219 16.41 -8.37 17.00
C LYS A 219 15.27 -7.37 16.80
N VAL A 220 14.79 -6.73 17.87
CA VAL A 220 13.78 -5.67 17.79
C VAL A 220 14.25 -4.52 16.91
N THR A 221 15.50 -4.07 17.04
CA THR A 221 16.07 -3.01 16.20
C THR A 221 16.07 -3.39 14.71
N ARG A 222 16.44 -4.61 14.36
CA ARG A 222 16.40 -5.07 12.96
C ARG A 222 14.96 -5.10 12.38
N MET A 223 13.99 -5.48 13.19
CA MET A 223 12.58 -5.55 12.80
C MET A 223 11.84 -4.21 12.87
N SER A 224 12.42 -3.18 13.52
CA SER A 224 11.77 -1.87 13.65
C SER A 224 11.41 -1.26 12.31
N ILE A 225 10.30 -0.54 12.27
CA ILE A 225 9.80 0.14 11.07
C ILE A 225 10.61 1.42 10.80
N ILE A 226 11.04 2.09 11.87
CA ILE A 226 11.86 3.31 11.78
C ILE A 226 13.23 3.03 12.38
N LEU A 227 14.27 3.18 11.56
CA LEU A 227 15.66 3.01 11.96
C LEU A 227 16.56 3.87 11.07
N ASP A 228 17.60 4.48 11.66
CA ASP A 228 18.64 5.25 10.96
C ASP A 228 18.07 6.34 10.04
N ASN A 229 17.10 7.11 10.54
CA ASN A 229 16.36 8.14 9.80
C ASN A 229 15.63 7.63 8.54
N ARG A 230 15.29 6.33 8.52
CA ARG A 230 14.57 5.68 7.40
C ARG A 230 13.32 4.99 7.89
N VAL A 231 12.25 5.08 7.09
CA VAL A 231 11.03 4.29 7.25
C VAL A 231 11.15 3.06 6.35
N LYS A 232 11.21 1.87 6.93
CA LYS A 232 11.34 0.58 6.26
C LYS A 232 9.95 0.05 5.89
N MET A 233 9.58 0.18 4.62
CA MET A 233 8.23 -0.14 4.18
C MET A 233 7.89 -1.62 4.31
N ALA A 234 8.84 -2.51 4.02
CA ALA A 234 8.63 -3.96 4.18
C ALA A 234 8.40 -4.38 5.64
N ASN A 235 9.11 -3.73 6.60
CA ASN A 235 8.88 -3.99 8.02
C ASN A 235 7.47 -3.54 8.46
N LEU A 236 6.98 -2.41 7.92
CA LEU A 236 5.59 -1.97 8.14
C LEU A 236 4.58 -2.98 7.55
N CYS A 237 4.84 -3.51 6.35
CA CYS A 237 4.00 -4.57 5.78
C CYS A 237 3.99 -5.82 6.67
N CYS A 238 5.15 -6.31 7.11
CA CYS A 238 5.22 -7.48 7.99
C CYS A 238 4.51 -7.27 9.34
N ALA A 239 4.57 -6.05 9.90
CA ALA A 239 3.91 -5.71 11.16
C ALA A 239 2.38 -5.68 11.06
N ALA A 240 1.84 -5.32 9.89
CA ALA A 240 0.42 -5.04 9.68
C ALA A 240 -0.33 -6.12 8.91
N SER A 241 0.35 -7.12 8.35
CA SER A 241 -0.26 -8.14 7.49
C SER A 241 -0.54 -9.43 8.24
N SER A 242 -1.70 -10.04 7.97
CA SER A 242 -2.06 -11.36 8.49
C SER A 242 -1.26 -12.47 7.81
N SER A 243 -0.88 -12.28 6.55
CA SER A 243 0.02 -13.20 5.84
C SER A 243 1.05 -12.45 4.98
N VAL A 244 2.23 -13.05 4.85
CA VAL A 244 3.35 -12.59 4.04
C VAL A 244 3.77 -13.72 3.13
N ASN A 245 3.74 -13.53 1.82
CA ASN A 245 4.14 -14.59 0.90
C ASN A 245 5.24 -14.18 -0.07
N GLY A 246 6.04 -15.17 -0.44
CA GLY A 246 6.88 -15.13 -1.63
C GLY A 246 6.14 -15.64 -2.86
N VAL A 247 6.72 -15.44 -4.05
CA VAL A 247 6.11 -15.70 -5.36
C VAL A 247 6.54 -17.01 -6.01
N SER A 248 7.35 -17.81 -5.31
CA SER A 248 7.72 -19.20 -5.64
C SER A 248 8.18 -19.91 -4.38
N LYS A 249 8.25 -21.24 -4.41
CA LYS A 249 8.74 -22.03 -3.27
C LYS A 249 10.15 -21.58 -2.86
N LEU A 250 11.07 -21.48 -3.82
CA LEU A 250 12.44 -21.02 -3.56
C LEU A 250 12.48 -19.62 -2.98
N HIS A 251 11.71 -18.67 -3.55
CA HIS A 251 11.64 -17.33 -3.02
C HIS A 251 11.10 -17.29 -1.59
N SER A 252 10.05 -18.07 -1.31
CA SER A 252 9.44 -18.14 0.03
C SER A 252 10.43 -18.68 1.07
N GLU A 253 11.28 -19.64 0.72
CA GLU A 253 12.35 -20.10 1.61
C GLU A 253 13.42 -19.01 1.81
N ILE A 254 13.85 -18.31 0.76
CA ILE A 254 14.82 -17.21 0.86
C ILE A 254 14.32 -16.12 1.81
N ILE A 255 13.05 -15.72 1.73
CA ILE A 255 12.53 -14.68 2.63
C ILE A 255 12.45 -15.13 4.09
N LYS A 256 12.20 -16.40 4.35
CA LYS A 256 12.23 -16.99 5.71
C LYS A 256 13.64 -17.12 6.25
N ASP A 257 14.59 -17.53 5.41
CA ASP A 257 15.95 -17.85 5.82
C ASP A 257 16.83 -16.59 5.96
N SER A 258 16.52 -15.52 5.20
CA SER A 258 17.37 -14.33 5.16
C SER A 258 16.61 -13.01 5.25
N VAL A 259 15.72 -12.69 4.30
CA VAL A 259 15.18 -11.32 4.14
C VAL A 259 14.33 -10.91 5.35
N PHE A 260 13.44 -11.79 5.81
CA PHE A 260 12.56 -11.61 6.97
C PHE A 260 12.74 -12.69 8.02
N HIS A 261 13.98 -13.17 8.20
CA HIS A 261 14.27 -14.25 9.15
C HIS A 261 13.78 -13.93 10.57
N ASP A 262 14.05 -12.72 11.05
CA ASP A 262 13.63 -12.31 12.39
C ASP A 262 12.09 -12.29 12.54
N GLN A 263 11.38 -11.72 11.55
CA GLN A 263 9.92 -11.71 11.52
C GLN A 263 9.34 -13.13 11.45
N TYR A 264 9.95 -14.00 10.62
CA TYR A 264 9.56 -15.40 10.53
C TYR A 264 9.73 -16.14 11.86
N THR A 265 10.82 -15.90 12.59
CA THR A 265 11.03 -16.57 13.89
C THR A 265 10.07 -16.11 14.97
N VAL A 266 9.49 -14.89 14.86
CA VAL A 266 8.48 -14.36 15.78
C VAL A 266 7.07 -14.85 15.40
N ASN A 267 6.75 -14.87 14.12
CA ASN A 267 5.42 -15.27 13.63
C ASN A 267 5.55 -16.18 12.38
N PRO A 268 5.93 -17.46 12.56
CA PRO A 268 6.15 -18.37 11.44
C PRO A 268 4.86 -18.67 10.65
N ASP A 269 3.70 -18.63 11.31
CA ASP A 269 2.42 -18.93 10.68
C ASP A 269 1.95 -17.88 9.68
N ALA A 270 2.47 -16.66 9.76
CA ALA A 270 2.17 -15.62 8.78
C ALA A 270 2.86 -15.88 7.43
N PHE A 271 3.97 -16.61 7.38
CA PHE A 271 4.76 -16.77 6.17
C PHE A 271 4.28 -17.94 5.30
N LYS A 272 3.83 -17.58 4.09
CA LYS A 272 3.21 -18.50 3.12
C LYS A 272 4.01 -18.57 1.83
N ASN A 273 3.64 -19.48 0.95
CA ASN A 273 4.07 -19.51 -0.44
C ASN A 273 2.87 -19.46 -1.37
N VAL A 274 2.89 -18.53 -2.31
CA VAL A 274 1.94 -18.48 -3.42
C VAL A 274 2.75 -18.36 -4.71
N THR A 275 2.98 -19.50 -5.37
CA THR A 275 3.72 -19.52 -6.63
C THR A 275 2.93 -18.80 -7.72
N ASN A 276 3.59 -17.90 -8.43
CA ASN A 276 3.00 -17.21 -9.58
C ASN A 276 2.47 -18.20 -10.62
N GLY A 277 1.30 -17.91 -11.15
CA GLY A 277 0.76 -18.59 -12.29
C GLY A 277 1.40 -18.13 -13.60
N ILE A 278 1.07 -18.83 -14.69
CA ILE A 278 1.46 -18.45 -16.05
C ILE A 278 0.22 -18.25 -16.91
N ALA A 279 0.17 -17.16 -17.66
CA ALA A 279 -0.85 -16.93 -18.67
C ALA A 279 -0.54 -17.77 -19.91
N TYR A 280 -0.82 -19.07 -19.88
CA TYR A 280 -0.42 -20.01 -20.92
C TYR A 280 -1.07 -19.72 -22.27
N ARG A 281 -2.28 -19.16 -22.32
CA ARG A 281 -2.90 -18.73 -23.59
C ARG A 281 -2.05 -17.68 -24.28
N ARG A 282 -1.51 -16.72 -23.53
CA ARG A 282 -0.62 -15.67 -24.08
C ARG A 282 0.76 -16.24 -24.41
N TRP A 283 1.41 -16.88 -23.46
CA TRP A 283 2.83 -17.22 -23.54
C TRP A 283 3.11 -18.53 -24.26
N LEU A 284 2.14 -19.46 -24.31
CA LEU A 284 2.24 -20.70 -25.08
C LEU A 284 1.44 -20.60 -26.38
N LEU A 285 0.10 -20.50 -26.28
CA LEU A 285 -0.77 -20.63 -27.45
C LEU A 285 -0.59 -19.51 -28.47
N ALA A 286 -0.44 -18.26 -28.02
CA ALA A 286 -0.29 -17.11 -28.90
C ALA A 286 1.18 -16.85 -29.31
N SER A 287 2.14 -17.00 -28.39
CA SER A 287 3.51 -16.56 -28.60
C SER A 287 4.46 -17.68 -29.07
N ASN A 288 4.09 -18.97 -28.88
CA ASN A 288 4.94 -20.12 -29.22
C ASN A 288 4.17 -21.17 -30.03
N GLN A 289 3.88 -20.87 -31.29
CA GLN A 289 3.13 -21.75 -32.17
C GLN A 289 3.84 -23.09 -32.41
N GLY A 290 5.18 -23.11 -32.48
CA GLY A 290 5.94 -24.34 -32.68
C GLY A 290 5.71 -25.35 -31.55
N LEU A 291 5.79 -24.89 -30.28
CA LEU A 291 5.52 -25.74 -29.11
C LEU A 291 4.03 -26.07 -29.00
N THR A 292 3.15 -25.15 -29.34
CA THR A 292 1.69 -25.40 -29.36
C THR A 292 1.33 -26.50 -30.33
N ASN A 293 1.88 -26.49 -31.53
CA ASN A 293 1.64 -27.52 -32.54
C ASN A 293 2.18 -28.87 -32.09
N LEU A 294 3.39 -28.92 -31.58
CA LEU A 294 3.99 -30.16 -31.05
C LEU A 294 3.14 -30.77 -29.94
N LEU A 295 2.70 -29.96 -28.98
CA LEU A 295 1.82 -30.42 -27.90
C LEU A 295 0.47 -30.92 -28.45
N THR A 296 -0.12 -30.21 -29.43
CA THR A 296 -1.35 -30.63 -30.09
C THR A 296 -1.21 -31.99 -30.77
N GLU A 297 -0.09 -32.24 -31.46
CA GLU A 297 0.21 -33.52 -32.06
C GLU A 297 0.39 -34.64 -31.03
N CYS A 298 1.07 -34.34 -29.92
CA CYS A 298 1.40 -35.35 -28.90
C CYS A 298 0.23 -35.69 -27.96
N ILE A 299 -0.54 -34.72 -27.52
CA ILE A 299 -1.56 -34.87 -26.46
C ILE A 299 -2.96 -34.39 -26.86
N GLY A 300 -3.16 -33.93 -28.07
CA GLY A 300 -4.45 -33.38 -28.56
C GLY A 300 -4.72 -31.97 -28.09
N ASP A 301 -5.91 -31.44 -28.44
CA ASP A 301 -6.30 -30.04 -28.21
C ASP A 301 -6.81 -29.72 -26.79
N GLY A 302 -7.02 -30.72 -25.95
CA GLY A 302 -7.69 -30.57 -24.65
C GLY A 302 -7.05 -29.52 -23.74
N PHE A 303 -5.73 -29.36 -23.77
CA PHE A 303 -5.01 -28.39 -22.93
C PHE A 303 -5.27 -26.92 -23.33
N LYS A 304 -5.85 -26.65 -24.51
CA LYS A 304 -6.12 -25.27 -24.98
C LYS A 304 -7.32 -24.63 -24.27
N THR A 305 -8.17 -25.45 -23.67
CA THR A 305 -9.46 -25.04 -23.09
C THR A 305 -9.61 -25.30 -21.59
N VAL A 306 -8.51 -25.67 -20.93
CA VAL A 306 -8.51 -25.95 -19.47
C VAL A 306 -8.48 -24.67 -18.66
#